data_ca011b5f5457e3092198c713048c8e25
#
_entry.id   ca011b5f5457e3092198c713048c8e25
#
_cell.length_a   1.000
_cell.length_b   1.000
_cell.length_c   1.000
_cell.angle_alpha   90.00
_cell.angle_beta   90.00
_cell.angle_gamma   90.00
#
_symmetry.space_group_name_H-M   'P 1'
#
loop_
_entity.id
_entity.type
_entity.pdbx_description
1 polymer ?
#
loop_
_entity_poly.entity_id
_entity_poly.type
_entity_poly.pdbx_seq_one_letter_code
_entity_poly.pdbx_strand_id
1 'polypeptide(L)'
;MTDEVRIALLIDAENISAQYAGYIIDEIEKYGICSYKRIYGNWERIVKTRWEQEIRKHSLKPMMQVNNTRGKNASDSALIIDAMDILYGNNVEGFCIVSSDSDFTSLARRLSESGCLVLGMGESDKATEALENAYDKFIYID
;
A
#
# COMPACT_ATOMS: atom_id res chain seq x y z
N MET A 1 2.59 18.31 23.43
CA MET A 1 2.96 18.05 22.04
C MET A 1 2.57 16.63 21.68
N THR A 2 1.80 16.48 20.64
CA THR A 2 1.40 15.15 20.20
C THR A 2 2.42 14.60 19.23
N ASP A 3 2.84 13.39 19.48
CA ASP A 3 3.70 12.70 18.55
C ASP A 3 2.82 12.08 17.49
N GLU A 4 2.78 12.70 16.34
CA GLU A 4 1.97 12.17 15.26
C GLU A 4 2.72 11.05 14.56
N VAL A 5 1.98 9.99 14.27
CA VAL A 5 2.53 8.84 13.56
C VAL A 5 2.62 9.18 12.09
N ARG A 6 3.81 9.04 11.53
CA ARG A 6 4.02 9.25 10.09
C ARG A 6 3.91 7.89 9.42
N ILE A 7 3.09 7.82 8.39
CA ILE A 7 2.76 6.56 7.74
C ILE A 7 3.12 6.60 6.27
N ALA A 8 3.70 5.51 5.80
CA ALA A 8 3.91 5.29 4.38
C ALA A 8 2.72 4.49 3.84
N LEU A 9 1.96 5.10 2.94
CA LEU A 9 0.83 4.46 2.28
C LEU A 9 1.28 3.90 0.94
N LEU A 10 1.18 2.60 0.79
CA LEU A 10 1.64 1.88 -0.38
C LEU A 10 0.47 1.10 -0.99
N ILE A 11 0.03 1.52 -2.16
CA ILE A 11 -1.17 0.98 -2.79
C ILE A 11 -0.81 0.07 -3.97
N ASP A 12 -1.35 -1.14 -3.94
CA ASP A 12 -1.19 -2.12 -5.02
C ASP A 12 -2.34 -1.93 -6.02
N ALA A 13 -2.09 -1.13 -7.05
CA ALA A 13 -3.12 -0.79 -8.02
C ALA A 13 -3.51 -1.96 -8.92
N GLU A 14 -2.71 -3.00 -8.98
CA GLU A 14 -3.04 -4.18 -9.79
C GLU A 14 -4.17 -4.98 -9.15
N ASN A 15 -4.28 -4.93 -7.83
CA ASN A 15 -5.26 -5.74 -7.09
C ASN A 15 -6.30 -4.91 -6.33
N ILE A 16 -6.27 -3.59 -6.46
CA ILE A 16 -7.21 -2.72 -5.76
C ILE A 16 -7.89 -1.81 -6.79
N SER A 17 -9.21 -1.75 -6.73
CA SER A 17 -9.97 -0.91 -7.64
C SER A 17 -9.87 0.57 -7.25
N ALA A 18 -9.77 1.42 -8.25
CA ALA A 18 -9.68 2.87 -8.05
C ALA A 18 -10.93 3.46 -7.39
N GLN A 19 -12.05 2.75 -7.42
CA GLN A 19 -13.27 3.25 -6.78
C GLN A 19 -13.11 3.42 -5.28
N TYR A 20 -12.13 2.74 -4.68
CA TYR A 20 -11.92 2.81 -3.25
C TYR A 20 -10.89 3.87 -2.83
N ALA A 21 -10.34 4.61 -3.80
CA ALA A 21 -9.25 5.55 -3.49
C ALA A 21 -9.63 6.57 -2.42
N GLY A 22 -10.81 7.18 -2.55
CA GLY A 22 -11.25 8.17 -1.58
C GLY A 22 -11.38 7.59 -0.18
N TYR A 23 -11.96 6.40 -0.08
CA TYR A 23 -12.11 5.74 1.21
C TYR A 23 -10.74 5.45 1.85
N ILE A 24 -9.80 4.96 1.04
CA ILE A 24 -8.46 4.63 1.52
C ILE A 24 -7.79 5.86 2.13
N ILE A 25 -7.84 6.97 1.42
CA ILE A 25 -7.22 8.21 1.88
C ILE A 25 -7.89 8.71 3.16
N ASP A 26 -9.22 8.72 3.19
CA ASP A 26 -9.94 9.17 4.37
C ASP A 26 -9.67 8.29 5.58
N GLU A 27 -9.60 6.99 5.34
CA GLU A 27 -9.42 6.04 6.44
C GLU A 27 -8.03 6.14 7.05
N ILE A 28 -7.00 6.23 6.20
CA ILE A 28 -5.64 6.26 6.72
C ILE A 28 -5.35 7.51 7.53
N GLU A 29 -6.03 8.60 7.23
CA GLU A 29 -5.84 9.85 7.97
C GLU A 29 -6.27 9.75 9.43
N LYS A 30 -7.06 8.75 9.77
CA LYS A 30 -7.45 8.50 11.16
C LYS A 30 -6.30 7.94 11.99
N TYR A 31 -5.27 7.42 11.35
CA TYR A 31 -4.15 6.75 12.04
C TYR A 31 -2.88 7.58 12.10
N GLY A 32 -2.76 8.57 11.24
CA GLY A 32 -1.56 9.39 11.24
C GLY A 32 -1.44 10.25 10.00
N ILE A 33 -0.26 10.80 9.80
CA ILE A 33 0.05 11.63 8.64
C ILE A 33 0.71 10.78 7.58
N CYS A 34 0.16 10.81 6.36
CA CYS A 34 0.78 10.10 5.25
C CYS A 34 1.92 10.93 4.68
N SER A 35 3.14 10.59 5.07
CA SER A 35 4.31 11.26 4.53
C SER A 35 4.75 10.67 3.18
N TYR A 36 4.35 9.44 2.89
CA TYR A 36 4.51 8.82 1.59
C TYR A 36 3.15 8.33 1.13
N LYS A 37 2.78 8.67 -0.09
CA LYS A 37 1.55 8.20 -0.71
C LYS A 37 1.92 7.69 -2.09
N ARG A 38 2.19 6.40 -2.18
CA ARG A 38 2.72 5.79 -3.40
C ARG A 38 1.81 4.70 -3.93
N ILE A 39 1.72 4.61 -5.24
CA ILE A 39 0.89 3.62 -5.90
C ILE A 39 1.73 2.85 -6.92
N TYR A 40 1.55 1.54 -6.93
CA TYR A 40 2.37 0.62 -7.70
C TYR A 40 1.52 -0.15 -8.70
N GLY A 41 2.00 -0.26 -9.92
CA GLY A 41 1.28 -0.99 -10.94
C GLY A 41 1.99 -0.99 -12.26
N ASN A 42 1.41 -1.71 -13.21
CA ASN A 42 1.88 -1.74 -14.58
C ASN A 42 1.34 -0.50 -15.30
N TRP A 43 2.24 0.28 -15.87
CA TRP A 43 1.87 1.52 -16.55
C TRP A 43 0.77 1.32 -17.59
N GLU A 44 0.92 0.31 -18.44
CA GLU A 44 -0.02 0.09 -19.52
C GLU A 44 -1.43 -0.20 -19.04
N ARG A 45 -1.56 -0.85 -17.89
CA ARG A 45 -2.86 -1.17 -17.32
C ARG A 45 -3.47 0.03 -16.60
N ILE A 46 -2.63 0.73 -15.86
CA ILE A 46 -3.11 1.76 -14.93
C ILE A 46 -3.60 3.00 -15.68
N VAL A 47 -2.93 3.39 -16.77
CA VAL A 47 -3.32 4.60 -17.51
C VAL A 47 -4.68 4.49 -18.18
N LYS A 48 -5.19 3.28 -18.33
CA LYS A 48 -6.50 3.06 -18.94
C LYS A 48 -7.62 2.97 -17.91
N THR A 49 -7.27 3.13 -16.64
CA THR A 49 -8.25 2.98 -15.57
C THR A 49 -8.52 4.31 -14.90
N ARG A 50 -9.49 4.29 -13.99
CA ARG A 50 -9.83 5.44 -13.18
C ARG A 50 -8.68 5.85 -12.24
N TRP A 51 -7.70 4.97 -12.02
CA TRP A 51 -6.57 5.31 -11.18
C TRP A 51 -5.84 6.57 -11.64
N GLU A 52 -5.81 6.82 -12.95
CA GLU A 52 -5.15 8.02 -13.46
C GLU A 52 -5.74 9.29 -12.82
N GLN A 53 -7.08 9.37 -12.74
CA GLN A 53 -7.74 10.50 -12.10
C GLN A 53 -7.44 10.55 -10.61
N GLU A 54 -7.50 9.40 -9.95
CA GLU A 54 -7.33 9.32 -8.50
C GLU A 54 -5.90 9.67 -8.08
N ILE A 55 -4.93 9.31 -8.90
CA ILE A 55 -3.54 9.69 -8.67
C ILE A 55 -3.40 11.21 -8.61
N ARG A 56 -4.02 11.91 -9.55
CA ARG A 56 -3.98 13.37 -9.56
C ARG A 56 -4.77 13.96 -8.42
N LYS A 57 -5.95 13.42 -8.17
CA LYS A 57 -6.85 13.96 -7.16
C LYS A 57 -6.25 13.88 -5.75
N HIS A 58 -5.56 12.81 -5.45
CA HIS A 58 -5.04 12.57 -4.11
C HIS A 58 -3.53 12.77 -3.99
N SER A 59 -2.90 13.28 -5.03
CA SER A 59 -1.46 13.52 -5.06
C SER A 59 -0.64 12.27 -4.74
N LEU A 60 -1.05 11.15 -5.32
CA LEU A 60 -0.32 9.90 -5.16
C LEU A 60 0.90 9.91 -6.08
N LYS A 61 1.99 9.34 -5.62
CA LYS A 61 3.19 9.22 -6.44
C LYS A 61 3.15 7.89 -7.18
N PRO A 62 3.05 7.90 -8.51
CA PRO A 62 3.01 6.63 -9.24
C PRO A 62 4.41 6.04 -9.35
N MET A 63 4.52 4.78 -8.94
CA MET A 63 5.74 4.00 -9.03
C MET A 63 5.49 2.91 -10.06
N MET A 64 5.32 3.33 -11.31
CA MET A 64 4.85 2.43 -12.36
C MET A 64 5.97 1.61 -12.96
N GLN A 65 5.65 0.37 -13.26
CA GLN A 65 6.56 -0.55 -13.90
C GLN A 65 6.07 -0.89 -15.30
N VAL A 66 7.00 -1.16 -16.20
CA VAL A 66 6.67 -1.70 -17.50
C VAL A 66 7.09 -3.16 -17.48
N ASN A 67 6.12 -4.05 -17.61
CA ASN A 67 6.43 -5.46 -17.60
C ASN A 67 7.11 -5.86 -18.90
N ASN A 68 8.30 -6.41 -18.77
CA ASN A 68 8.98 -7.00 -19.90
C ASN A 68 8.55 -8.45 -19.92
N THR A 69 8.04 -8.92 -20.99
CA THR A 69 7.70 -10.31 -21.12
C THR A 69 6.75 -10.78 -20.00
N ARG A 70 7.26 -11.56 -19.07
CA ARG A 70 6.44 -12.16 -18.02
C ARG A 70 6.64 -11.52 -16.66
N GLY A 71 6.97 -10.26 -16.63
CA GLY A 71 7.22 -9.58 -15.38
C GLY A 71 5.95 -9.37 -14.57
N LYS A 72 5.27 -10.44 -14.24
CA LYS A 72 3.98 -10.36 -13.56
C LYS A 72 4.05 -9.72 -12.20
N ASN A 73 5.19 -9.89 -11.53
CA ASN A 73 5.37 -9.39 -10.17
C ASN A 73 6.26 -8.16 -10.11
N ALA A 74 6.43 -7.47 -11.23
CA ALA A 74 7.30 -6.30 -11.25
C ALA A 74 6.83 -5.22 -10.28
N SER A 75 5.52 -4.97 -10.22
CA SER A 75 4.98 -3.97 -9.31
C SER A 75 5.05 -4.43 -7.86
N ASP A 76 4.86 -5.73 -7.61
CA ASP A 76 4.97 -6.29 -6.27
C ASP A 76 6.39 -6.13 -5.75
N SER A 77 7.37 -6.47 -6.58
CA SER A 77 8.78 -6.33 -6.21
C SER A 77 9.13 -4.87 -5.93
N ALA A 78 8.61 -3.96 -6.75
CA ALA A 78 8.86 -2.54 -6.56
C ALA A 78 8.29 -2.05 -5.23
N LEU A 79 7.10 -2.51 -4.87
CA LEU A 79 6.49 -2.14 -3.60
C LEU A 79 7.33 -2.64 -2.43
N ILE A 80 7.80 -3.89 -2.50
CA ILE A 80 8.60 -4.47 -1.43
C ILE A 80 9.92 -3.74 -1.27
N ILE A 81 10.62 -3.49 -2.37
CA ILE A 81 11.90 -2.77 -2.33
C ILE A 81 11.71 -1.39 -1.74
N ASP A 82 10.68 -0.70 -2.19
CA ASP A 82 10.40 0.65 -1.75
C ASP A 82 10.07 0.69 -0.25
N ALA A 83 9.27 -0.27 0.21
CA ALA A 83 8.94 -0.36 1.63
C ALA A 83 10.19 -0.54 2.48
N MET A 84 11.12 -1.38 2.03
CA MET A 84 12.35 -1.60 2.77
C MET A 84 13.25 -0.36 2.75
N ASP A 85 13.31 0.33 1.61
CA ASP A 85 14.06 1.58 1.55
C ASP A 85 13.50 2.63 2.51
N ILE A 86 12.18 2.74 2.58
CA ILE A 86 11.52 3.67 3.49
C ILE A 86 11.79 3.27 4.93
N LEU A 87 11.74 1.97 5.22
CA LEU A 87 12.03 1.48 6.55
C LEU A 87 13.42 1.89 7.02
N TYR A 88 14.42 1.66 6.18
CA TYR A 88 15.80 1.98 6.54
C TYR A 88 16.09 3.48 6.53
N GLY A 89 15.24 4.26 5.86
CA GLY A 89 15.31 5.72 5.94
C GLY A 89 14.91 6.26 7.30
N ASN A 90 14.20 5.46 8.08
CA ASN A 90 13.86 5.74 9.48
C ASN A 90 13.12 7.06 9.69
N ASN A 91 12.23 7.40 8.76
CA ASN A 91 11.45 8.63 8.91
C ASN A 91 9.94 8.40 8.88
N VAL A 92 9.51 7.15 9.12
CA VAL A 92 8.09 6.83 9.35
C VAL A 92 7.99 5.87 10.53
N GLU A 93 6.86 5.93 11.21
CA GLU A 93 6.56 5.03 12.33
C GLU A 93 5.62 3.91 11.93
N GLY A 94 4.97 4.04 10.77
CA GLY A 94 4.03 3.03 10.34
C GLY A 94 3.94 2.90 8.84
N PHE A 95 3.36 1.79 8.44
CA PHE A 95 3.12 1.48 7.03
C PHE A 95 1.67 1.05 6.86
N CYS A 96 1.08 1.39 5.74
CA CYS A 96 -0.21 0.85 5.35
C CYS A 96 -0.07 0.25 3.96
N ILE A 97 -0.27 -1.05 3.88
CA ILE A 97 -0.20 -1.77 2.60
C ILE A 97 -1.63 -2.04 2.14
N VAL A 98 -1.99 -1.49 0.99
CA VAL A 98 -3.34 -1.62 0.46
C VAL A 98 -3.33 -2.68 -0.62
N SER A 99 -3.62 -3.91 -0.22
CA SER A 99 -3.66 -5.06 -1.12
C SER A 99 -4.21 -6.26 -0.36
N SER A 100 -4.92 -7.11 -1.06
CA SER A 100 -5.36 -8.40 -0.52
C SER A 100 -4.45 -9.55 -0.96
N ASP A 101 -3.33 -9.22 -1.57
CA ASP A 101 -2.39 -10.22 -2.05
C ASP A 101 -1.57 -10.78 -0.90
N SER A 102 -1.63 -12.11 -0.72
CA SER A 102 -0.88 -12.78 0.34
C SER A 102 0.63 -12.72 0.14
N ASP A 103 1.09 -12.34 -1.05
CA ASP A 103 2.52 -12.18 -1.31
C ASP A 103 3.16 -11.10 -0.46
N PHE A 104 2.35 -10.21 0.13
CA PHE A 104 2.87 -9.14 0.99
C PHE A 104 2.88 -9.50 2.47
N THR A 105 2.46 -10.71 2.84
CA THR A 105 2.45 -11.08 4.28
C THR A 105 3.85 -11.09 4.88
N SER A 106 4.83 -11.58 4.14
CA SER A 106 6.21 -11.58 4.64
C SER A 106 6.75 -10.17 4.85
N LEU A 107 6.39 -9.27 3.94
CA LEU A 107 6.76 -7.86 4.09
C LEU A 107 6.12 -7.27 5.34
N ALA A 108 4.82 -7.49 5.55
CA ALA A 108 4.12 -6.98 6.72
C ALA A 108 4.78 -7.45 8.01
N ARG A 109 5.13 -8.73 8.07
CA ARG A 109 5.79 -9.29 9.25
C ARG A 109 7.17 -8.69 9.46
N ARG A 110 7.91 -8.48 8.39
CA ARG A 110 9.25 -7.88 8.48
C ARG A 110 9.19 -6.45 9.01
N LEU A 111 8.20 -5.68 8.54
CA LEU A 111 8.02 -4.31 9.01
C LEU A 111 7.60 -4.29 10.48
N SER A 112 6.71 -5.19 10.85
CA SER A 112 6.27 -5.32 12.23
C SER A 112 7.42 -5.69 13.15
N GLU A 113 8.28 -6.58 12.71
CA GLU A 113 9.46 -7.01 13.47
C GLU A 113 10.39 -5.85 13.77
N SER A 114 10.40 -4.85 12.90
CA SER A 114 11.22 -3.65 13.11
C SER A 114 10.57 -2.63 14.03
N GLY A 115 9.42 -2.96 14.59
CA GLY A 115 8.75 -2.07 15.55
C GLY A 115 7.78 -1.08 14.90
N CYS A 116 7.52 -1.20 13.62
CA CYS A 116 6.58 -0.31 12.95
C CYS A 116 5.14 -0.75 13.17
N LEU A 117 4.24 0.23 13.19
CA LEU A 117 2.82 -0.04 13.07
C LEU A 117 2.56 -0.49 11.63
N VAL A 118 1.88 -1.60 11.45
CA VAL A 118 1.61 -2.11 10.10
C VAL A 118 0.13 -2.33 9.92
N LEU A 119 -0.46 -1.52 9.07
CA LEU A 119 -1.87 -1.58 8.74
C LEU A 119 -2.04 -2.20 7.36
N GLY A 120 -3.11 -2.96 7.19
CA GLY A 120 -3.47 -3.51 5.89
C GLY A 120 -4.86 -3.05 5.50
N MET A 121 -5.09 -2.88 4.21
CA MET A 121 -6.42 -2.60 3.67
C MET A 121 -6.68 -3.48 2.46
N GLY A 122 -7.88 -4.00 2.36
CA GLY A 122 -8.25 -4.83 1.23
C GLY A 122 -9.73 -5.16 1.23
N GLU A 123 -10.15 -5.85 0.18
CA GLU A 123 -11.56 -6.25 0.04
C GLU A 123 -11.84 -7.45 0.93
N SER A 124 -13.00 -7.41 1.58
CA SER A 124 -13.34 -8.43 2.58
C SER A 124 -13.43 -9.84 2.01
N ASP A 125 -13.90 -9.97 0.78
CA ASP A 125 -14.07 -11.30 0.18
C ASP A 125 -12.74 -11.95 -0.26
N LYS A 126 -11.67 -11.17 -0.29
CA LYS A 126 -10.34 -11.65 -0.69
C LYS A 126 -9.41 -11.82 0.48
N ALA A 127 -9.77 -11.29 1.64
CA ALA A 127 -8.93 -11.36 2.83
C ALA A 127 -9.03 -12.73 3.48
N THR A 128 -7.89 -13.33 3.76
CA THR A 128 -7.84 -14.60 4.48
C THR A 128 -7.40 -14.32 5.91
N GLU A 129 -7.65 -15.28 6.80
CA GLU A 129 -7.23 -15.14 8.18
C GLU A 129 -5.71 -14.94 8.29
N ALA A 130 -4.96 -15.70 7.49
CA ALA A 130 -3.50 -15.59 7.50
C ALA A 130 -3.05 -14.20 7.05
N LEU A 131 -3.71 -13.65 6.04
CA LEU A 131 -3.39 -12.31 5.58
C LEU A 131 -3.68 -11.28 6.67
N GLU A 132 -4.86 -11.35 7.27
CA GLU A 132 -5.24 -10.38 8.29
C GLU A 132 -4.33 -10.44 9.51
N ASN A 133 -3.91 -11.64 9.87
CA ASN A 133 -3.04 -11.82 11.04
C ASN A 133 -1.62 -11.30 10.85
N ALA A 134 -1.23 -11.00 9.63
CA ALA A 134 0.09 -10.44 9.35
C ALA A 134 0.17 -8.95 9.70
N TYR A 135 -0.97 -8.31 9.92
CA TYR A 135 -1.06 -6.88 10.17
C TYR A 135 -1.50 -6.61 11.61
N ASP A 136 -1.12 -5.45 12.13
CA ASP A 136 -1.63 -5.02 13.43
C ASP A 136 -3.13 -4.77 13.37
N LYS A 137 -3.60 -4.28 12.23
CA LYS A 137 -5.00 -4.12 11.97
C LYS A 137 -5.24 -4.22 10.47
N PHE A 138 -6.26 -4.97 10.09
CA PHE A 138 -6.66 -5.08 8.69
C PHE A 138 -8.02 -4.43 8.50
N ILE A 139 -8.11 -3.51 7.55
CA ILE A 139 -9.30 -2.68 7.33
C ILE A 139 -9.94 -3.07 6.01
N TYR A 140 -11.22 -3.41 6.04
CA TYR A 140 -11.95 -3.69 4.80
C TYR A 140 -12.35 -2.38 4.13
N ILE A 141 -12.12 -2.31 2.82
CA ILE A 141 -12.39 -1.09 2.05
C ILE A 141 -13.74 -1.14 1.32
N ASP A 142 -14.44 -2.26 1.39
CA ASP A 142 -15.73 -2.45 0.71
C ASP A 142 -16.92 -2.55 1.67
#